data_519c6be50ee7b81d187af813fd3e358a
#
_entry.id   519c6be50ee7b81d187af813fd3e358a
#
_cell.length_a   1.000
_cell.length_b   1.000
_cell.length_c   1.000
_cell.angle_alpha   90.00
_cell.angle_beta   90.00
_cell.angle_gamma   90.00
#
_symmetry.space_group_name_H-M   'P 1'
#
loop_
_entity.id
_entity.type
_entity.pdbx_description
1 polymer ?
#
loop_
_entity_poly.entity_id
_entity_poly.type
_entity_poly.pdbx_seq_one_letter_code
_entity_poly.pdbx_strand_id
1 'polypeptide(L)'
;MRISSLHTYPVKGCHRLDHDAARVEPWGLAGDRRWMIVDPDGVGITQRQAPVLTGLHAVPRPGGLVLNGFDVAEPEDGPKETLRVFSAKPPLTARLAPAATAFVSDFLGRPARLAWLADTSVRPIATHAQPGDRVSFADGYPLLLTSTASLDAVNDWLLEAGDEPVPMTRFRPNVVITGAPAWAEDDWLGHRIRLGGTTFRAAKSCSRCVVTTVDQETGEVGRQPLRALGRHRRYDAGLLFGINLIPDIAPGETEVIRVGESSLALS
;
A
#
# COMPACT_ATOMS: atom_id res chain seq x y z
N MET A 1 5.09 -6.84 21.68
CA MET A 1 4.59 -6.86 20.31
C MET A 1 5.72 -7.21 19.34
N ARG A 2 5.44 -7.77 18.18
CA ARG A 2 6.44 -8.12 17.16
C ARG A 2 5.85 -8.01 15.75
N ILE A 3 6.70 -7.85 14.75
CA ILE A 3 6.33 -7.89 13.34
C ILE A 3 5.91 -9.32 12.99
N SER A 4 4.70 -9.51 12.50
CA SER A 4 4.12 -10.79 12.09
C SER A 4 4.30 -11.06 10.60
N SER A 5 4.16 -10.03 9.76
CA SER A 5 4.41 -10.14 8.33
C SER A 5 4.75 -8.78 7.71
N LEU A 6 5.44 -8.84 6.55
CA LEU A 6 5.85 -7.69 5.76
C LEU A 6 5.43 -7.88 4.30
N HIS A 7 4.87 -6.83 3.70
CA HIS A 7 4.35 -6.88 2.34
C HIS A 7 4.71 -5.63 1.54
N THR A 8 5.03 -5.82 0.27
CA THR A 8 5.10 -4.73 -0.71
C THR A 8 4.14 -4.98 -1.87
N TYR A 9 3.84 -3.93 -2.59
CA TYR A 9 2.96 -3.91 -3.77
C TYR A 9 3.69 -3.14 -4.88
N PRO A 10 4.61 -3.76 -5.61
CA PRO A 10 5.49 -3.04 -6.55
C PRO A 10 4.72 -2.17 -7.55
N VAL A 11 3.58 -2.68 -8.05
CA VAL A 11 2.65 -1.94 -8.89
C VAL A 11 1.39 -1.60 -8.10
N LYS A 12 0.99 -0.31 -8.10
CA LYS A 12 -0.23 0.13 -7.42
C LYS A 12 -1.46 -0.65 -7.90
N GLY A 13 -2.21 -1.19 -6.94
CA GLY A 13 -3.43 -1.94 -7.22
C GLY A 13 -3.22 -3.42 -7.58
N CYS A 14 -1.97 -3.86 -7.82
CA CYS A 14 -1.66 -5.25 -8.19
C CYS A 14 -1.43 -6.16 -6.97
N HIS A 15 -1.08 -7.41 -7.22
CA HIS A 15 -0.83 -8.42 -6.19
C HIS A 15 0.32 -8.00 -5.27
N ARG A 16 0.31 -8.51 -4.04
CA ARG A 16 1.38 -8.28 -3.05
C ARG A 16 2.59 -9.18 -3.30
N LEU A 17 3.71 -8.79 -2.69
CA LEU A 17 4.84 -9.65 -2.39
C LEU A 17 5.03 -9.74 -0.88
N ASP A 18 5.26 -10.93 -0.40
CA ASP A 18 5.53 -11.23 0.99
C ASP A 18 7.05 -11.27 1.22
N HIS A 19 7.51 -10.80 2.39
CA HIS A 19 8.93 -10.67 2.70
C HIS A 19 9.24 -11.13 4.13
N ASP A 20 10.35 -11.82 4.34
CA ASP A 20 10.93 -12.08 5.67
C ASP A 20 11.68 -10.83 6.21
N ALA A 21 12.23 -10.03 5.30
CA ALA A 21 12.90 -8.77 5.60
C ALA A 21 12.62 -7.74 4.51
N ALA A 22 12.49 -6.48 4.89
CA ALA A 22 12.27 -5.39 3.96
C ALA A 22 13.17 -4.19 4.29
N ARG A 23 13.79 -3.63 3.24
CA ARG A 23 14.53 -2.38 3.36
C ARG A 23 13.55 -1.22 3.45
N VAL A 24 13.77 -0.33 4.39
CA VAL A 24 13.00 0.90 4.60
C VAL A 24 13.77 2.07 4.00
N GLU A 25 13.08 2.86 3.22
CA GLU A 25 13.55 4.07 2.56
C GLU A 25 12.68 5.25 3.05
N PRO A 26 13.10 6.51 2.89
CA PRO A 26 12.33 7.68 3.38
C PRO A 26 10.88 7.74 2.85
N TRP A 27 10.57 7.06 1.76
CA TRP A 27 9.23 7.01 1.13
C TRP A 27 8.51 5.68 1.30
N GLY A 28 8.98 4.77 2.18
CA GLY A 28 8.34 3.49 2.50
C GLY A 28 9.25 2.29 2.32
N LEU A 29 8.68 1.11 2.18
CA LEU A 29 9.47 -0.09 1.87
C LEU A 29 10.02 -0.02 0.45
N ALA A 30 11.26 -0.46 0.27
CA ALA A 30 11.93 -0.45 -1.03
C ALA A 30 11.10 -1.17 -2.09
N GLY A 31 10.92 -0.52 -3.23
CA GLY A 31 10.13 -1.06 -4.35
C GLY A 31 8.61 -0.93 -4.20
N ASP A 32 8.10 -0.51 -3.03
CA ASP A 32 6.65 -0.43 -2.80
C ASP A 32 6.00 0.69 -3.64
N ARG A 33 5.02 0.31 -4.48
CA ARG A 33 4.23 1.21 -5.34
C ARG A 33 5.07 2.20 -6.15
N ARG A 34 6.25 1.74 -6.63
CA ARG A 34 7.08 2.54 -7.56
C ARG A 34 6.52 2.55 -8.97
N TRP A 35 5.57 1.67 -9.25
CA TRP A 35 4.89 1.54 -10.53
C TRP A 35 3.39 1.72 -10.38
N MET A 36 2.75 2.20 -11.45
CA MET A 36 1.30 2.40 -11.51
C MET A 36 0.81 2.22 -12.95
N ILE A 37 -0.30 1.50 -13.11
CA ILE A 37 -0.99 1.46 -14.39
C ILE A 37 -1.92 2.66 -14.47
N VAL A 38 -1.90 3.34 -15.61
CA VAL A 38 -2.72 4.53 -15.89
C VAL A 38 -3.57 4.33 -17.15
N ASP A 39 -4.71 4.99 -17.17
CA ASP A 39 -5.55 5.10 -18.36
C ASP A 39 -4.96 6.07 -19.42
N PRO A 40 -5.58 6.24 -20.60
CA PRO A 40 -5.14 7.20 -21.59
C PRO A 40 -5.08 8.66 -21.10
N ASP A 41 -5.89 9.03 -20.12
CA ASP A 41 -5.93 10.37 -19.52
C ASP A 41 -4.88 10.57 -18.41
N GLY A 42 -4.05 9.55 -18.16
CA GLY A 42 -2.99 9.58 -17.15
C GLY A 42 -3.48 9.41 -15.72
N VAL A 43 -4.68 8.89 -15.52
CA VAL A 43 -5.23 8.60 -14.17
C VAL A 43 -4.98 7.15 -13.79
N GLY A 44 -4.53 6.93 -12.54
CA GLY A 44 -4.23 5.59 -12.02
C GLY A 44 -5.43 4.65 -12.03
N ILE A 45 -5.26 3.47 -12.64
CA ILE A 45 -6.21 2.37 -12.62
C ILE A 45 -5.95 1.54 -11.35
N THR A 46 -7.00 1.26 -10.60
CA THR A 46 -6.92 0.49 -9.36
C THR A 46 -7.97 -0.63 -9.33
N GLN A 47 -7.93 -1.47 -8.32
CA GLN A 47 -8.95 -2.52 -8.10
C GLN A 47 -10.39 -1.97 -7.99
N ARG A 48 -10.59 -0.64 -7.80
CA ARG A 48 -11.92 -0.02 -7.85
C ARG A 48 -12.56 -0.13 -9.23
N GLN A 49 -11.74 0.00 -10.27
CA GLN A 49 -12.17 -0.04 -11.66
C GLN A 49 -11.86 -1.38 -12.33
N ALA A 50 -10.85 -2.09 -11.84
CA ALA A 50 -10.33 -3.31 -12.44
C ALA A 50 -9.88 -4.31 -11.35
N PRO A 51 -10.82 -5.05 -10.71
CA PRO A 51 -10.47 -6.07 -9.71
C PRO A 51 -9.49 -7.12 -10.24
N VAL A 52 -9.48 -7.39 -11.54
CA VAL A 52 -8.55 -8.30 -12.22
C VAL A 52 -7.07 -7.98 -11.94
N LEU A 53 -6.73 -6.75 -11.52
CA LEU A 53 -5.37 -6.37 -11.12
C LEU A 53 -4.80 -7.22 -9.97
N THR A 54 -5.65 -7.90 -9.19
CA THR A 54 -5.19 -8.88 -8.19
C THR A 54 -4.40 -10.04 -8.83
N GLY A 55 -4.70 -10.40 -10.07
CA GLY A 55 -3.99 -11.44 -10.82
C GLY A 55 -2.70 -10.96 -11.51
N LEU A 56 -2.34 -9.67 -11.38
CA LEU A 56 -1.09 -9.15 -11.92
C LEU A 56 0.00 -9.19 -10.85
N HIS A 57 0.91 -10.17 -10.98
CA HIS A 57 2.04 -10.37 -10.08
C HIS A 57 3.26 -9.61 -10.61
N ALA A 58 3.85 -8.80 -9.75
CA ALA A 58 5.00 -7.97 -10.08
C ALA A 58 6.18 -8.32 -9.16
N VAL A 59 7.27 -8.81 -9.72
CA VAL A 59 8.49 -9.15 -8.97
C VAL A 59 9.58 -8.15 -9.33
N PRO A 60 10.05 -7.31 -8.40
CA PRO A 60 11.14 -6.39 -8.65
C PRO A 60 12.45 -7.13 -8.96
N ARG A 61 13.24 -6.56 -9.84
CA ARG A 61 14.62 -6.96 -10.15
C ARG A 61 15.52 -5.72 -10.27
N PRO A 62 16.83 -5.86 -10.28
CA PRO A 62 17.74 -4.74 -10.56
C PRO A 62 17.37 -4.07 -11.89
N GLY A 63 17.10 -2.75 -11.85
CA GLY A 63 16.76 -1.95 -13.03
C GLY A 63 15.38 -2.26 -13.65
N GLY A 64 14.42 -2.84 -12.89
CA GLY A 64 13.09 -3.10 -13.42
C GLY A 64 12.23 -4.03 -12.58
N LEU A 65 11.27 -4.65 -13.23
CA LEU A 65 10.40 -5.69 -12.65
C LEU A 65 9.95 -6.70 -13.71
N VAL A 66 9.43 -7.84 -13.25
CA VAL A 66 8.79 -8.86 -14.09
C VAL A 66 7.29 -8.88 -13.75
N LEU A 67 6.43 -8.69 -14.77
CA LEU A 67 4.95 -8.73 -14.66
C LEU A 67 4.43 -10.03 -15.28
N ASN A 68 3.94 -10.99 -14.47
CA ASN A 68 3.45 -12.27 -14.97
C ASN A 68 4.40 -12.92 -16.04
N GLY A 69 5.71 -12.84 -15.81
CA GLY A 69 6.73 -13.34 -16.76
C GLY A 69 7.18 -12.34 -17.83
N PHE A 70 6.51 -11.21 -17.99
CA PHE A 70 6.91 -10.14 -18.91
C PHE A 70 7.93 -9.21 -18.26
N ASP A 71 9.14 -9.10 -18.84
CA ASP A 71 10.22 -8.28 -18.32
C ASP A 71 10.05 -6.80 -18.68
N VAL A 72 10.17 -5.93 -17.68
CA VAL A 72 10.04 -4.46 -17.84
C VAL A 72 11.24 -3.78 -17.22
N ALA A 73 12.03 -3.09 -18.03
CA ALA A 73 13.12 -2.24 -17.55
C ALA A 73 12.55 -0.92 -16.98
N GLU A 74 13.25 -0.35 -15.98
CA GLU A 74 13.02 1.02 -15.54
C GLU A 74 13.24 1.97 -16.73
N PRO A 75 12.24 2.77 -17.12
CA PRO A 75 12.29 3.60 -18.32
C PRO A 75 13.08 4.90 -18.04
N GLU A 76 14.39 4.81 -17.82
CA GLU A 76 15.21 5.98 -17.49
C GLU A 76 15.14 7.08 -18.54
N ASP A 77 15.04 6.70 -19.82
CA ASP A 77 14.85 7.61 -20.97
C ASP A 77 13.39 7.67 -21.47
N GLY A 78 12.47 7.01 -20.75
CA GLY A 78 11.07 6.98 -21.10
C GLY A 78 10.40 8.36 -21.07
N PRO A 79 9.31 8.56 -21.86
CA PRO A 79 8.58 9.82 -21.87
C PRO A 79 8.12 10.23 -20.47
N LYS A 80 8.35 11.49 -20.12
CA LYS A 80 7.82 12.10 -18.90
C LYS A 80 6.41 12.60 -19.18
N GLU A 81 5.46 12.18 -18.36
CA GLU A 81 4.08 12.65 -18.45
C GLU A 81 3.54 13.12 -17.10
N THR A 82 2.54 13.99 -17.18
CA THR A 82 1.78 14.45 -16.02
C THR A 82 0.66 13.45 -15.74
N LEU A 83 0.74 12.80 -14.59
CA LEU A 83 -0.16 11.73 -14.17
C LEU A 83 -0.89 12.09 -12.88
N ARG A 84 -1.96 11.37 -12.55
CA ARG A 84 -2.66 11.48 -11.27
C ARG A 84 -2.87 10.09 -10.67
N VAL A 85 -2.59 9.95 -9.38
CA VAL A 85 -2.87 8.70 -8.65
C VAL A 85 -4.36 8.40 -8.61
N PHE A 86 -5.17 9.46 -8.50
CA PHE A 86 -6.63 9.50 -8.65
C PHE A 86 -7.02 10.83 -9.29
N SER A 87 -8.17 10.91 -9.94
CA SER A 87 -8.66 12.13 -10.57
C SER A 87 -8.68 13.36 -9.63
N ALA A 88 -9.03 13.14 -8.35
CA ALA A 88 -9.09 14.20 -7.34
C ALA A 88 -7.72 14.55 -6.70
N LYS A 89 -6.62 13.87 -7.08
CA LYS A 89 -5.29 14.17 -6.53
C LYS A 89 -4.52 15.15 -7.40
N PRO A 90 -3.60 15.93 -6.81
CA PRO A 90 -2.69 16.76 -7.57
C PRO A 90 -1.92 15.94 -8.61
N PRO A 91 -1.62 16.55 -9.76
CA PRO A 91 -0.80 15.91 -10.78
C PRO A 91 0.66 15.75 -10.28
N LEU A 92 1.35 14.78 -10.84
CA LEU A 92 2.77 14.54 -10.61
C LEU A 92 3.42 14.11 -11.93
N THR A 93 4.73 14.28 -12.03
CA THR A 93 5.49 13.83 -13.20
C THR A 93 6.05 12.43 -12.95
N ALA A 94 5.81 11.52 -13.89
CA ALA A 94 6.42 10.19 -13.88
C ALA A 94 6.82 9.79 -15.31
N ARG A 95 7.59 8.70 -15.43
CA ARG A 95 8.02 8.18 -16.73
C ARG A 95 7.12 7.03 -17.16
N LEU A 96 6.79 6.98 -18.42
CA LEU A 96 6.08 5.83 -19.01
C LEU A 96 7.07 4.76 -19.44
N ALA A 97 6.64 3.50 -19.37
CA ALA A 97 7.33 2.33 -19.92
C ALA A 97 6.62 1.85 -21.20
N PRO A 98 6.92 2.42 -22.39
CA PRO A 98 6.20 2.11 -23.63
C PRO A 98 6.23 0.63 -23.98
N ALA A 99 7.33 -0.06 -23.68
CA ALA A 99 7.48 -1.49 -23.95
C ALA A 99 6.41 -2.36 -23.24
N ALA A 100 5.88 -1.90 -22.10
CA ALA A 100 4.84 -2.61 -21.37
C ALA A 100 3.40 -2.27 -21.80
N THR A 101 3.21 -1.31 -22.70
CA THR A 101 1.86 -0.77 -23.05
C THR A 101 0.94 -1.85 -23.63
N ALA A 102 1.43 -2.65 -24.57
CA ALA A 102 0.64 -3.75 -25.15
C ALA A 102 0.27 -4.77 -24.07
N PHE A 103 1.25 -5.22 -23.28
CA PHE A 103 1.04 -6.20 -22.22
C PHE A 103 -0.03 -5.76 -21.21
N VAL A 104 0.07 -4.53 -20.66
CA VAL A 104 -0.91 -4.07 -19.65
C VAL A 104 -2.28 -3.79 -20.25
N SER A 105 -2.34 -3.36 -21.53
CA SER A 105 -3.60 -3.14 -22.22
C SER A 105 -4.33 -4.47 -22.50
N ASP A 106 -3.61 -5.48 -22.96
CA ASP A 106 -4.16 -6.82 -23.22
C ASP A 106 -4.62 -7.47 -21.90
N PHE A 107 -3.81 -7.36 -20.83
CA PHE A 107 -4.18 -7.89 -19.52
C PHE A 107 -5.47 -7.25 -18.97
N LEU A 108 -5.68 -5.94 -19.19
CA LEU A 108 -6.85 -5.22 -18.72
C LEU A 108 -8.03 -5.27 -19.70
N GLY A 109 -7.82 -5.72 -20.95
CA GLY A 109 -8.83 -5.66 -22.03
C GLY A 109 -9.23 -4.24 -22.44
N ARG A 110 -8.36 -3.24 -22.17
CA ARG A 110 -8.60 -1.83 -22.51
C ARG A 110 -7.28 -1.06 -22.60
N PRO A 111 -7.26 0.09 -23.30
CA PRO A 111 -6.07 0.92 -23.37
C PRO A 111 -5.56 1.31 -21.99
N ALA A 112 -4.29 1.00 -21.72
CA ALA A 112 -3.61 1.30 -20.47
C ALA A 112 -2.11 1.45 -20.71
N ARG A 113 -1.42 2.13 -19.80
CA ARG A 113 0.03 2.34 -19.86
C ARG A 113 0.64 2.11 -18.49
N LEU A 114 1.88 1.66 -18.44
CA LEU A 114 2.62 1.49 -17.19
C LEU A 114 3.51 2.70 -16.95
N ALA A 115 3.42 3.27 -15.76
CA ALA A 115 4.21 4.41 -15.31
C ALA A 115 5.15 4.01 -14.17
N TRP A 116 6.34 4.61 -14.16
CA TRP A 116 7.37 4.46 -13.14
C TRP A 116 7.70 5.81 -12.48
N LEU A 117 7.74 5.81 -11.15
CA LEU A 117 8.10 6.97 -10.36
C LEU A 117 9.62 6.94 -10.09
N ALA A 118 10.41 7.52 -10.97
CA ALA A 118 11.86 7.62 -10.84
C ALA A 118 12.25 8.46 -9.61
N ASP A 119 11.60 9.61 -9.45
CA ASP A 119 11.87 10.58 -8.39
C ASP A 119 10.65 10.70 -7.45
N THR A 120 10.82 10.27 -6.21
CA THR A 120 9.78 10.37 -5.18
C THR A 120 9.62 11.77 -4.61
N SER A 121 10.58 12.68 -4.80
CA SER A 121 10.52 14.07 -4.31
C SER A 121 9.36 14.86 -4.93
N VAL A 122 8.90 14.47 -6.12
CA VAL A 122 7.76 15.10 -6.81
C VAL A 122 6.42 14.85 -6.11
N ARG A 123 6.39 14.00 -5.07
CA ARG A 123 5.16 13.65 -4.38
C ARG A 123 5.27 13.81 -2.86
N PRO A 124 5.21 15.06 -2.36
CA PRO A 124 5.18 15.30 -0.91
C PRO A 124 3.89 14.78 -0.28
N ILE A 125 3.97 14.42 1.01
CA ILE A 125 2.80 14.06 1.81
C ILE A 125 2.07 15.32 2.23
N ALA A 126 0.74 15.37 2.00
CA ALA A 126 -0.03 16.62 2.12
C ALA A 126 -0.38 17.01 3.57
N THR A 127 -0.57 16.03 4.47
CA THR A 127 -1.04 16.28 5.86
C THR A 127 -0.34 15.34 6.84
N HIS A 128 -0.23 15.74 8.11
CA HIS A 128 0.43 14.97 9.17
C HIS A 128 1.88 14.57 8.81
N ALA A 129 2.59 15.48 8.15
CA ALA A 129 3.91 15.26 7.59
C ALA A 129 4.86 16.39 7.97
N GLN A 130 6.14 16.13 7.90
CA GLN A 130 7.22 17.11 8.04
C GLN A 130 7.73 17.54 6.66
N PRO A 131 8.42 18.69 6.53
CA PRO A 131 9.07 19.08 5.30
C PRO A 131 10.04 17.97 4.82
N GLY A 132 9.92 17.59 3.55
CA GLY A 132 10.75 16.52 2.97
C GLY A 132 10.11 15.12 3.00
N ASP A 133 9.01 14.92 3.75
CA ASP A 133 8.26 13.67 3.69
C ASP A 133 7.62 13.47 2.32
N ARG A 134 7.79 12.27 1.79
CA ARG A 134 7.37 11.91 0.44
C ARG A 134 6.76 10.51 0.40
N VAL A 135 6.02 10.24 -0.65
CA VAL A 135 5.35 8.95 -0.84
C VAL A 135 5.48 8.50 -2.31
N SER A 136 5.52 7.19 -2.53
CA SER A 136 5.46 6.58 -3.85
C SER A 136 4.05 6.72 -4.48
N PHE A 137 3.63 5.86 -5.40
CA PHE A 137 2.24 5.84 -5.88
C PHE A 137 1.21 5.30 -4.86
N ALA A 138 1.58 5.09 -3.59
CA ALA A 138 0.62 4.78 -2.54
C ALA A 138 -0.45 5.90 -2.40
N ASP A 139 -1.56 5.65 -1.71
CA ASP A 139 -2.71 6.57 -1.71
C ASP A 139 -2.41 7.94 -1.06
N GLY A 140 -1.64 7.95 0.03
CA GLY A 140 -1.28 9.20 0.70
C GLY A 140 -0.13 9.08 1.69
N TYR A 141 0.22 7.87 2.11
CA TYR A 141 1.27 7.61 3.09
C TYR A 141 2.15 6.42 2.67
N PRO A 142 3.40 6.38 3.13
CA PRO A 142 4.37 5.34 2.76
C PRO A 142 3.96 3.94 3.16
N LEU A 143 3.47 3.74 4.39
CA LEU A 143 3.16 2.41 4.92
C LEU A 143 1.79 2.40 5.59
N LEU A 144 1.17 1.22 5.56
CA LEU A 144 0.03 0.86 6.40
C LEU A 144 0.49 -0.20 7.41
N LEU A 145 0.30 0.10 8.70
CA LEU A 145 0.44 -0.86 9.79
C LEU A 145 -0.94 -1.32 10.25
N THR A 146 -1.06 -2.62 10.51
CA THR A 146 -2.26 -3.28 11.06
C THR A 146 -1.87 -4.28 12.13
N SER A 147 -2.83 -4.74 12.92
CA SER A 147 -2.65 -5.71 14.00
C SER A 147 -3.47 -6.98 13.74
N THR A 148 -2.91 -8.14 14.08
CA THR A 148 -3.66 -9.42 14.00
C THR A 148 -4.89 -9.40 14.90
N ALA A 149 -4.76 -8.87 16.13
CA ALA A 149 -5.89 -8.79 17.07
C ALA A 149 -7.01 -7.88 16.56
N SER A 150 -6.69 -6.79 15.84
CA SER A 150 -7.70 -5.93 15.20
C SER A 150 -8.42 -6.65 14.05
N LEU A 151 -7.70 -7.51 13.30
CA LEU A 151 -8.35 -8.38 12.30
C LEU A 151 -9.26 -9.42 12.96
N ASP A 152 -8.78 -10.06 14.04
CA ASP A 152 -9.57 -11.04 14.77
C ASP A 152 -10.89 -10.42 15.25
N ALA A 153 -10.86 -9.21 15.81
CA ALA A 153 -12.06 -8.48 16.21
C ALA A 153 -13.01 -8.17 15.03
N VAL A 154 -12.49 -7.87 13.84
CA VAL A 154 -13.33 -7.73 12.63
C VAL A 154 -13.96 -9.06 12.25
N ASN A 155 -13.19 -10.14 12.30
CA ASN A 155 -13.66 -11.47 11.94
C ASN A 155 -14.70 -12.01 12.94
N ASP A 156 -14.58 -11.68 14.23
CA ASP A 156 -15.61 -11.98 15.23
C ASP A 156 -16.95 -11.32 14.84
N TRP A 157 -16.94 -10.03 14.45
CA TRP A 157 -18.17 -9.36 13.97
C TRP A 157 -18.74 -9.97 12.68
N LEU A 158 -17.88 -10.49 11.80
CA LEU A 158 -18.34 -11.19 10.60
C LEU A 158 -19.04 -12.50 10.96
N LEU A 159 -18.42 -13.31 11.82
CA LEU A 159 -18.98 -14.58 12.30
C LEU A 159 -20.31 -14.37 13.04
N GLU A 160 -20.40 -13.37 13.92
CA GLU A 160 -21.65 -12.99 14.60
C GLU A 160 -22.76 -12.59 13.62
N ALA A 161 -22.39 -12.02 12.46
CA ALA A 161 -23.33 -11.65 11.40
C ALA A 161 -23.65 -12.78 10.43
N GLY A 162 -23.05 -13.97 10.60
CA GLY A 162 -23.19 -15.12 9.70
C GLY A 162 -22.41 -14.98 8.39
N ASP A 163 -21.41 -14.08 8.35
CA ASP A 163 -20.50 -13.90 7.21
C ASP A 163 -19.19 -14.67 7.46
N GLU A 164 -18.47 -14.99 6.38
CA GLU A 164 -17.17 -15.66 6.46
C GLU A 164 -16.05 -14.70 6.90
N PRO A 165 -15.05 -15.17 7.68
CA PRO A 165 -13.87 -14.40 8.00
C PRO A 165 -13.09 -13.94 6.76
N VAL A 166 -12.42 -12.79 6.87
CA VAL A 166 -11.59 -12.27 5.80
C VAL A 166 -10.11 -12.29 6.18
N PRO A 167 -9.20 -12.54 5.22
CA PRO A 167 -7.77 -12.49 5.49
C PRO A 167 -7.27 -11.05 5.60
N MET A 168 -6.12 -10.85 6.29
CA MET A 168 -5.45 -9.55 6.44
C MET A 168 -5.15 -8.89 5.10
N THR A 169 -4.91 -9.67 4.05
CA THR A 169 -4.60 -9.20 2.70
C THR A 169 -5.67 -8.29 2.09
N ARG A 170 -6.93 -8.39 2.54
CA ARG A 170 -8.02 -7.46 2.16
C ARG A 170 -7.67 -6.00 2.45
N PHE A 171 -6.94 -5.76 3.53
CA PHE A 171 -6.54 -4.42 3.96
C PHE A 171 -5.25 -3.93 3.31
N ARG A 172 -4.51 -4.80 2.62
CA ARG A 172 -3.27 -4.48 1.89
C ARG A 172 -2.22 -3.76 2.75
N PRO A 173 -1.90 -4.27 3.96
CA PRO A 173 -0.91 -3.66 4.84
C PRO A 173 0.51 -3.82 4.29
N ASN A 174 1.43 -2.95 4.74
CA ASN A 174 2.87 -3.14 4.56
C ASN A 174 3.47 -3.88 5.75
N VAL A 175 2.97 -3.60 6.96
CA VAL A 175 3.44 -4.21 8.20
C VAL A 175 2.25 -4.72 8.98
N VAL A 176 2.29 -5.98 9.37
CA VAL A 176 1.34 -6.58 10.32
C VAL A 176 2.08 -6.87 11.61
N ILE A 177 1.52 -6.48 12.74
CA ILE A 177 2.06 -6.78 14.06
C ILE A 177 1.16 -7.77 14.81
N THR A 178 1.74 -8.44 15.79
CA THR A 178 1.02 -9.31 16.74
C THR A 178 1.44 -9.01 18.16
N GLY A 179 0.61 -9.43 19.14
CA GLY A 179 0.89 -9.28 20.56
C GLY A 179 0.49 -7.92 21.14
N ALA A 180 -0.32 -7.13 20.43
CA ALA A 180 -1.05 -5.99 20.96
C ALA A 180 -2.52 -6.36 21.16
N PRO A 181 -3.25 -5.70 22.08
CA PRO A 181 -4.72 -5.76 22.10
C PRO A 181 -5.32 -5.24 20.79
N ALA A 182 -6.54 -5.66 20.48
CA ALA A 182 -7.27 -5.12 19.33
C ALA A 182 -7.41 -3.59 19.44
N TRP A 183 -7.17 -2.90 18.33
CA TRP A 183 -7.28 -1.44 18.18
C TRP A 183 -6.22 -0.62 18.95
N ALA A 184 -5.24 -1.27 19.60
CA ALA A 184 -4.17 -0.55 20.30
C ALA A 184 -3.40 0.41 19.38
N GLU A 185 -3.32 0.10 18.08
CA GLU A 185 -2.67 0.97 17.09
C GLU A 185 -3.35 2.35 16.96
N ASP A 186 -4.62 2.49 17.30
CA ASP A 186 -5.32 3.77 17.23
C ASP A 186 -4.77 4.78 18.25
N ASP A 187 -4.32 4.30 19.42
CA ASP A 187 -3.77 5.13 20.49
C ASP A 187 -2.35 5.63 20.18
N TRP A 188 -1.72 5.10 19.14
CA TRP A 188 -0.36 5.50 18.77
C TRP A 188 -0.30 6.71 17.84
N LEU A 189 -1.42 7.22 17.41
CA LEU A 189 -1.48 8.39 16.52
C LEU A 189 -0.80 9.61 17.15
N GLY A 190 0.07 10.24 16.37
CA GLY A 190 0.90 11.36 16.83
C GLY A 190 2.18 10.96 17.55
N HIS A 191 2.36 9.68 17.88
CA HIS A 191 3.54 9.16 18.55
C HIS A 191 4.53 8.51 17.55
N ARG A 192 5.71 8.19 18.05
CA ARG A 192 6.69 7.37 17.33
C ARG A 192 6.47 5.89 17.64
N ILE A 193 6.74 5.06 16.64
CA ILE A 193 6.72 3.60 16.75
C ILE A 193 8.06 3.08 16.29
N ARG A 194 8.65 2.17 17.04
CA ARG A 194 9.85 1.46 16.63
C ARG A 194 9.48 0.05 16.14
N LEU A 195 9.90 -0.27 14.92
CA LEU A 195 9.78 -1.59 14.32
C LEU A 195 11.20 -2.11 14.07
N GLY A 196 11.62 -3.15 14.82
CA GLY A 196 13.03 -3.54 14.83
C GLY A 196 13.92 -2.38 15.30
N GLY A 197 14.91 -2.05 14.48
CA GLY A 197 15.81 -0.89 14.70
C GLY A 197 15.26 0.45 14.22
N THR A 198 14.24 0.44 13.37
CA THR A 198 13.76 1.62 12.63
C THR A 198 12.62 2.33 13.35
N THR A 199 12.67 3.65 13.36
CA THR A 199 11.61 4.51 13.92
C THR A 199 10.68 5.03 12.83
N PHE A 200 9.38 5.06 13.14
CA PHE A 200 8.33 5.57 12.29
C PHE A 200 7.45 6.55 13.08
N ARG A 201 6.86 7.51 12.39
CA ARG A 201 5.81 8.39 12.92
C ARG A 201 4.44 7.82 12.56
N ALA A 202 3.57 7.63 13.56
CA ALA A 202 2.17 7.25 13.37
C ALA A 202 1.37 8.48 12.95
N ALA A 203 1.18 8.65 11.64
CA ALA A 203 0.71 9.89 11.08
C ALA A 203 -0.82 10.04 11.12
N LYS A 204 -1.55 9.00 10.75
CA LYS A 204 -3.00 9.08 10.57
C LYS A 204 -3.66 7.71 10.56
N SER A 205 -4.89 7.60 11.09
CA SER A 205 -5.75 6.43 10.89
C SER A 205 -6.00 6.18 9.40
N CYS A 206 -6.07 4.91 8.99
CA CYS A 206 -6.30 4.57 7.60
C CYS A 206 -7.80 4.38 7.32
N SER A 207 -8.38 5.31 6.57
CA SER A 207 -9.75 5.18 6.06
C SER A 207 -9.81 4.13 4.95
N ARG A 208 -10.74 3.20 5.07
CA ARG A 208 -10.88 2.06 4.17
C ARG A 208 -11.93 2.33 3.10
N CYS A 209 -11.70 1.78 1.93
CA CYS A 209 -12.57 1.96 0.77
C CYS A 209 -12.95 0.59 0.16
N VAL A 210 -13.74 0.62 -0.90
CA VAL A 210 -14.23 -0.57 -1.60
C VAL A 210 -13.15 -1.57 -2.02
N VAL A 211 -11.88 -1.18 -2.15
CA VAL A 211 -10.78 -2.12 -2.45
C VAL A 211 -10.68 -3.24 -1.40
N THR A 212 -11.05 -2.99 -0.14
CA THR A 212 -11.05 -4.03 0.90
C THR A 212 -12.09 -5.12 0.68
N THR A 213 -13.09 -4.90 -0.17
CA THR A 213 -14.10 -5.91 -0.53
C THR A 213 -13.65 -6.83 -1.66
N VAL A 214 -12.53 -6.51 -2.31
CA VAL A 214 -11.96 -7.35 -3.37
C VAL A 214 -11.11 -8.45 -2.73
N ASP A 215 -11.39 -9.69 -3.08
CA ASP A 215 -10.52 -10.81 -2.71
C ASP A 215 -9.17 -10.69 -3.44
N GLN A 216 -8.08 -10.71 -2.68
CA GLN A 216 -6.76 -10.43 -3.23
C GLN A 216 -6.13 -11.62 -3.96
N GLU A 217 -6.73 -12.80 -3.85
CA GLU A 217 -6.28 -14.02 -4.53
C GLU A 217 -7.15 -14.33 -5.77
N THR A 218 -8.47 -14.08 -5.69
CA THR A 218 -9.40 -14.42 -6.77
C THR A 218 -9.89 -13.23 -7.60
N GLY A 219 -9.80 -12.02 -7.05
CA GLY A 219 -10.38 -10.81 -7.66
C GLY A 219 -11.89 -10.69 -7.48
N GLU A 220 -12.55 -11.61 -6.78
CA GLU A 220 -13.97 -11.55 -6.51
C GLU A 220 -14.32 -10.34 -5.64
N VAL A 221 -15.44 -9.69 -5.97
CA VAL A 221 -15.90 -8.49 -5.27
C VAL A 221 -17.07 -8.83 -4.37
N GLY A 222 -16.89 -8.64 -3.07
CA GLY A 222 -17.90 -8.84 -2.06
C GLY A 222 -18.43 -7.55 -1.42
N ARG A 223 -18.89 -7.65 -0.17
CA ARG A 223 -19.35 -6.52 0.66
C ARG A 223 -18.54 -6.36 1.93
N GLN A 224 -17.93 -7.46 2.37
CA GLN A 224 -17.11 -7.50 3.58
C GLN A 224 -15.63 -7.24 3.24
N PRO A 225 -14.85 -6.68 4.16
CA PRO A 225 -15.17 -6.29 5.55
C PRO A 225 -15.80 -4.89 5.68
N LEU A 226 -16.03 -4.19 4.58
CA LEU A 226 -16.44 -2.77 4.61
C LEU A 226 -17.80 -2.57 5.30
N ARG A 227 -18.73 -3.55 5.16
CA ARG A 227 -20.04 -3.51 5.85
C ARG A 227 -19.88 -3.64 7.37
N ALA A 228 -19.02 -4.53 7.85
CA ALA A 228 -18.73 -4.68 9.27
C ALA A 228 -18.09 -3.43 9.83
N LEU A 229 -17.06 -2.88 9.15
CA LEU A 229 -16.46 -1.60 9.54
C LEU A 229 -17.48 -0.45 9.57
N GLY A 230 -18.44 -0.46 8.65
CA GLY A 230 -19.52 0.54 8.62
C GLY A 230 -20.43 0.51 9.85
N ARG A 231 -20.54 -0.62 10.55
CA ARG A 231 -21.32 -0.79 11.77
C ARG A 231 -20.52 -0.46 13.04
N HIS A 232 -19.23 -0.84 13.07
CA HIS A 232 -18.44 -0.86 14.30
C HIS A 232 -17.30 0.16 14.33
N ARG A 233 -16.83 0.62 13.15
CA ARG A 233 -15.63 1.47 13.01
C ARG A 233 -15.86 2.70 12.12
N ARG A 234 -17.07 3.26 12.19
CA ARG A 234 -17.42 4.50 11.48
C ARG A 234 -17.10 5.71 12.34
N TYR A 235 -16.25 6.60 11.82
CA TYR A 235 -15.85 7.86 12.40
C TYR A 235 -15.96 8.97 11.36
N ASP A 236 -15.80 10.24 11.76
CA ASP A 236 -15.80 11.39 10.82
C ASP A 236 -14.75 11.24 9.72
N ALA A 237 -13.60 10.64 10.04
CA ALA A 237 -12.54 10.36 9.10
C ALA A 237 -12.84 9.19 8.11
N GLY A 238 -13.98 8.50 8.27
CA GLY A 238 -14.40 7.36 7.45
C GLY A 238 -14.46 6.05 8.21
N LEU A 239 -14.40 4.93 7.49
CA LEU A 239 -14.36 3.59 8.05
C LEU A 239 -12.91 3.22 8.32
N LEU A 240 -12.51 3.06 9.59
CA LEU A 240 -11.11 2.99 9.98
C LEU A 240 -10.64 1.56 10.27
N PHE A 241 -9.45 1.22 9.75
CA PHE A 241 -8.71 0.01 10.10
C PHE A 241 -7.22 0.21 9.81
N GLY A 242 -6.39 0.10 10.86
CA GLY A 242 -4.96 0.32 10.83
C GLY A 242 -4.56 1.80 10.77
N ILE A 243 -3.26 2.05 10.85
CA ILE A 243 -2.66 3.39 10.86
C ILE A 243 -1.60 3.54 9.78
N ASN A 244 -1.50 4.76 9.25
CA ASN A 244 -0.48 5.11 8.29
C ASN A 244 0.80 5.55 9.01
N LEU A 245 1.93 5.05 8.52
CA LEU A 245 3.26 5.37 9.06
C LEU A 245 4.10 6.12 8.04
N ILE A 246 4.94 7.01 8.56
CA ILE A 246 6.01 7.69 7.82
C ILE A 246 7.35 7.28 8.43
N PRO A 247 8.32 6.75 7.64
CA PRO A 247 9.66 6.45 8.16
C PRO A 247 10.36 7.71 8.66
N ASP A 248 11.04 7.60 9.80
CA ASP A 248 11.86 8.68 10.36
C ASP A 248 13.33 8.41 10.00
N ILE A 249 13.61 8.39 8.68
CA ILE A 249 14.89 8.05 8.08
C ILE A 249 15.35 9.24 7.23
N ALA A 250 16.62 9.64 7.38
CA ALA A 250 17.19 10.74 6.62
C ALA A 250 17.31 10.40 5.12
N PRO A 251 17.26 11.42 4.23
CA PRO A 251 17.49 11.22 2.82
C PRO A 251 18.86 10.55 2.54
N GLY A 252 18.87 9.48 1.77
CA GLY A 252 20.07 8.70 1.45
C GLY A 252 20.40 7.59 2.44
N GLU A 253 19.73 7.55 3.58
CA GLU A 253 19.84 6.44 4.53
C GLU A 253 18.79 5.36 4.24
N THR A 254 19.08 4.14 4.67
CA THR A 254 18.17 3.01 4.60
C THR A 254 18.35 2.13 5.83
N GLU A 255 17.26 1.53 6.28
CA GLU A 255 17.22 0.60 7.39
C GLU A 255 16.61 -0.73 6.93
N VAL A 256 16.66 -1.76 7.76
CA VAL A 256 16.03 -3.05 7.46
C VAL A 256 15.19 -3.49 8.64
N ILE A 257 13.95 -3.84 8.36
CA ILE A 257 13.04 -4.47 9.34
C ILE A 257 12.79 -5.93 8.94
N ARG A 258 12.59 -6.81 9.93
CA ARG A 258 12.42 -8.25 9.73
C ARG A 258 11.21 -8.79 10.47
N VAL A 259 10.59 -9.82 9.91
CA VAL A 259 9.57 -10.61 10.60
C VAL A 259 10.18 -11.19 11.89
N GLY A 260 9.41 -11.16 12.97
CA GLY A 260 9.84 -11.58 14.31
C GLY A 260 10.48 -10.50 15.16
N GLU A 261 10.97 -9.39 14.57
CA GLU A 261 11.54 -8.28 15.34
C GLU A 261 10.50 -7.61 16.23
N SER A 262 10.97 -7.03 17.34
CA SER A 262 10.12 -6.32 18.30
C SER A 262 9.47 -5.08 17.68
N SER A 263 8.24 -4.78 18.11
CA SER A 263 7.58 -3.51 17.82
C SER A 263 7.17 -2.85 19.13
N LEU A 264 7.41 -1.55 19.26
CA LEU A 264 7.15 -0.77 20.47
C LEU A 264 6.56 0.59 20.08
N ALA A 265 5.46 0.99 20.72
CA ALA A 265 5.08 2.40 20.73
C ALA A 265 6.04 3.16 21.64
N LEU A 266 6.54 4.29 21.18
CA LEU A 266 7.41 5.17 21.93
C LEU A 266 6.57 6.34 22.45
N SER A 267 6.63 6.60 23.71
CA SER A 267 5.95 7.73 24.36
C SER A 267 6.51 9.07 23.89
#